data_be8e526d2c22be382d4232a1750b2e73
#
_entry.id   be8e526d2c22be382d4232a1750b2e73
#
_cell.length_a   1.000
_cell.length_b   1.000
_cell.length_c   1.000
_cell.angle_alpha   90.00
_cell.angle_beta   90.00
_cell.angle_gamma   90.00
#
_symmetry.space_group_name_H-M   'P 1'
#
loop_
_entity.id
_entity.type
_entity.pdbx_description
1 polymer ?
#
loop_
_entity_poly.entity_id
_entity_poly.type
_entity_poly.pdbx_seq_one_letter_code
_entity_poly.pdbx_strand_id
1 'polypeptide(L)'
;MTVYKSPTCGCCAKWVEHMRQAGFDLTVNDLPNVSEVKAAHHVPADAQSCHTALVGGYVIEGHVPADVVKQLLKEQPAIVGLAVPGMPIGSPGMEGDGSTKQAYNVVAFDKAGKTHVYAAR
;
A
#
# COMPACT_ATOMS: atom_id res chain seq x y z
N MET A 1 -1.57 10.41 -7.17
CA MET A 1 -1.14 9.02 -6.82
C MET A 1 -1.34 8.11 -8.02
N THR A 2 -0.32 7.38 -8.39
CA THR A 2 -0.39 6.43 -9.50
C THR A 2 -0.42 5.01 -8.95
N VAL A 3 -1.44 4.23 -9.31
CA VAL A 3 -1.64 2.87 -8.78
C VAL A 3 -1.44 1.86 -9.90
N TYR A 4 -0.66 0.81 -9.61
CA TYR A 4 -0.45 -0.33 -10.51
C TYR A 4 -1.05 -1.57 -9.86
N LYS A 5 -2.00 -2.19 -10.52
CA LYS A 5 -2.71 -3.36 -10.00
C LYS A 5 -3.08 -4.33 -11.12
N SER A 6 -3.40 -5.57 -10.75
CA SER A 6 -4.00 -6.52 -11.68
C SER A 6 -5.45 -6.11 -11.97
N PRO A 7 -5.94 -6.24 -13.21
CA PRO A 7 -7.34 -5.92 -13.54
C PRO A 7 -8.36 -6.80 -12.83
N THR A 8 -7.94 -7.96 -12.33
CA THR A 8 -8.83 -8.91 -11.63
C THR A 8 -8.76 -8.79 -10.11
N CYS A 9 -7.98 -7.86 -9.56
CA CYS A 9 -7.83 -7.70 -8.12
C CYS A 9 -8.98 -6.85 -7.54
N GLY A 10 -10.00 -7.51 -7.01
CA GLY A 10 -11.16 -6.82 -6.43
C GLY A 10 -10.84 -6.02 -5.17
N CYS A 11 -9.97 -6.56 -4.29
CA CYS A 11 -9.56 -5.86 -3.07
C CYS A 11 -8.72 -4.62 -3.38
N CYS A 12 -7.95 -4.63 -4.46
CA CYS A 12 -7.21 -3.47 -4.91
C CYS A 12 -8.16 -2.33 -5.33
N ALA A 13 -9.25 -2.67 -6.04
CA ALA A 13 -10.24 -1.69 -6.44
C ALA A 13 -10.94 -1.05 -5.22
N LYS A 14 -11.21 -1.83 -4.18
CA LYS A 14 -11.77 -1.32 -2.92
C LYS A 14 -10.80 -0.39 -2.21
N TRP A 15 -9.52 -0.71 -2.22
CA TRP A 15 -8.49 0.17 -1.66
C TRP A 15 -8.41 1.49 -2.42
N VAL A 16 -8.48 1.46 -3.75
CA VAL A 16 -8.51 2.66 -4.59
C VAL A 16 -9.68 3.55 -4.18
N GLU A 17 -10.86 2.97 -3.99
CA GLU A 17 -12.04 3.72 -3.57
C GLU A 17 -11.85 4.32 -2.17
N HIS A 18 -11.27 3.58 -1.25
CA HIS A 18 -10.92 4.08 0.09
C HIS A 18 -10.04 5.32 0.01
N MET A 19 -9.03 5.31 -0.85
CA MET A 19 -8.13 6.45 -1.02
C MET A 19 -8.82 7.65 -1.67
N ARG A 20 -9.70 7.41 -2.64
CA ARG A 20 -10.49 8.50 -3.26
C ARG A 20 -11.40 9.16 -2.24
N GLN A 21 -12.07 8.40 -1.40
CA GLN A 21 -12.92 8.94 -0.33
C GLN A 21 -12.12 9.76 0.68
N ALA A 22 -10.84 9.45 0.84
CA ALA A 22 -9.93 10.21 1.71
C ALA A 22 -9.38 11.49 1.06
N GLY A 23 -9.72 11.77 -0.19
CA GLY A 23 -9.34 12.98 -0.90
C GLY A 23 -8.14 12.85 -1.84
N PHE A 24 -7.65 11.64 -2.10
CA PHE A 24 -6.57 11.43 -3.05
C PHE A 24 -7.10 11.36 -4.48
N ASP A 25 -6.36 11.97 -5.41
CA ASP A 25 -6.57 11.78 -6.84
C ASP A 25 -5.73 10.59 -7.30
N LEU A 26 -6.38 9.60 -7.92
CA LEU A 26 -5.70 8.38 -8.34
C LEU A 26 -5.80 8.17 -9.84
N THR A 27 -4.66 7.83 -10.45
CA THR A 27 -4.56 7.29 -11.79
C THR A 27 -4.27 5.80 -11.67
N VAL A 28 -5.17 4.96 -12.14
CA VAL A 28 -5.06 3.51 -12.02
C VAL A 28 -4.59 2.91 -13.34
N ASN A 29 -3.53 2.09 -13.26
CA ASN A 29 -3.00 1.34 -14.39
C ASN A 29 -3.16 -0.15 -14.11
N ASP A 30 -4.00 -0.83 -14.90
CA ASP A 30 -4.17 -2.27 -14.82
C ASP A 30 -3.07 -2.95 -15.64
N LEU A 31 -2.31 -3.83 -15.00
CA LEU A 31 -1.21 -4.56 -15.61
C LEU A 31 -1.40 -6.05 -15.42
N PRO A 32 -1.09 -6.88 -16.42
CA PRO A 32 -1.18 -8.34 -16.26
C PRO A 32 -0.18 -8.88 -15.23
N ASN A 33 0.93 -8.17 -15.01
CA ASN A 33 1.94 -8.55 -14.03
C ASN A 33 2.52 -7.29 -13.38
N VAL A 34 2.29 -7.13 -12.07
CA VAL A 34 2.80 -6.00 -11.30
C VAL A 34 4.17 -6.27 -10.66
N SER A 35 4.71 -7.48 -10.80
CA SER A 35 6.01 -7.84 -10.19
C SER A 35 7.14 -6.97 -10.68
N GLU A 36 7.14 -6.59 -11.95
CA GLU A 36 8.16 -5.71 -12.53
C GLU A 36 8.15 -4.32 -11.89
N VAL A 37 6.96 -3.79 -11.61
CA VAL A 37 6.81 -2.48 -10.94
C VAL A 37 7.37 -2.56 -9.53
N LYS A 38 7.07 -3.63 -8.81
CA LYS A 38 7.57 -3.84 -7.45
C LYS A 38 9.10 -3.91 -7.43
N ALA A 39 9.69 -4.65 -8.33
CA ALA A 39 11.14 -4.77 -8.44
C ALA A 39 11.80 -3.43 -8.81
N ALA A 40 11.20 -2.70 -9.75
CA ALA A 40 11.72 -1.40 -10.20
C ALA A 40 11.72 -0.36 -9.08
N HIS A 41 10.81 -0.49 -8.11
CA HIS A 41 10.65 0.46 -7.00
C HIS A 41 11.19 -0.07 -5.68
N HIS A 42 12.02 -1.11 -5.71
CA HIS A 42 12.76 -1.64 -4.54
C HIS A 42 11.86 -2.20 -3.44
N VAL A 43 10.69 -2.73 -3.78
CA VAL A 43 9.82 -3.37 -2.78
C VAL A 43 10.45 -4.71 -2.37
N PRO A 44 10.79 -4.91 -1.07
CA PRO A 44 11.37 -6.17 -0.63
C PRO A 44 10.41 -7.34 -0.85
N ALA A 45 10.96 -8.53 -1.18
CA ALA A 45 10.14 -9.70 -1.47
C ALA A 45 9.19 -10.07 -0.31
N ASP A 46 9.65 -9.91 0.94
CA ASP A 46 8.87 -10.21 2.13
C ASP A 46 7.85 -9.11 2.48
N ALA A 47 7.91 -7.96 1.82
CA ALA A 47 6.95 -6.87 2.02
C ALA A 47 5.94 -6.74 0.88
N GLN A 48 6.03 -7.56 -0.17
CA GLN A 48 5.14 -7.46 -1.33
C GLN A 48 3.70 -7.83 -0.99
N SER A 49 2.78 -7.12 -1.61
CA SER A 49 1.34 -7.35 -1.47
C SER A 49 0.68 -7.35 -2.86
N CYS A 50 -0.60 -6.97 -2.94
CA CYS A 50 -1.39 -7.15 -4.17
C CYS A 50 -1.22 -6.03 -5.19
N HIS A 51 -0.86 -4.81 -4.77
CA HIS A 51 -0.69 -3.68 -5.68
C HIS A 51 0.39 -2.74 -5.18
N THR A 52 0.82 -1.84 -6.06
CA THR A 52 1.86 -0.85 -5.77
C THR A 52 1.38 0.52 -6.23
N ALA A 53 1.53 1.53 -5.39
CA ALA A 53 1.18 2.91 -5.71
C ALA A 53 2.38 3.83 -5.50
N LEU A 54 2.40 4.93 -6.25
CA LEU A 54 3.44 5.96 -6.15
C LEU A 54 2.78 7.29 -5.77
N VAL A 55 3.27 7.94 -4.73
CA VAL A 55 2.78 9.23 -4.28
C VAL A 55 3.89 10.04 -3.62
N GLY A 56 4.07 11.30 -4.05
CA GLY A 56 5.05 12.20 -3.43
C GLY A 56 6.48 11.69 -3.40
N GLY A 57 6.86 10.82 -4.35
CA GLY A 57 8.18 10.20 -4.38
C GLY A 57 8.29 8.93 -3.53
N TYR A 58 7.21 8.51 -2.87
CA TYR A 58 7.17 7.30 -2.04
C TYR A 58 6.43 6.18 -2.73
N VAL A 59 6.79 4.94 -2.37
CA VAL A 59 6.11 3.72 -2.79
C VAL A 59 5.14 3.29 -1.70
N ILE A 60 3.90 2.98 -2.08
CA ILE A 60 2.89 2.46 -1.17
C ILE A 60 2.51 1.07 -1.65
N GLU A 61 2.83 0.06 -0.85
CA GLU A 61 2.64 -1.35 -1.21
C GLU A 61 1.49 -1.95 -0.41
N GLY A 62 0.45 -2.41 -1.12
CA GLY A 62 -0.69 -3.06 -0.48
C GLY A 62 -1.67 -2.11 0.19
N HIS A 63 -2.38 -2.62 1.18
CA HIS A 63 -3.54 -1.96 1.79
C HIS A 63 -3.18 -0.98 2.91
N VAL A 64 -2.27 -0.07 2.65
CA VAL A 64 -1.87 0.96 3.62
C VAL A 64 -3.04 1.94 3.84
N PRO A 65 -3.45 2.19 5.09
CA PRO A 65 -4.54 3.14 5.37
C PRO A 65 -4.22 4.56 4.91
N ALA A 66 -5.25 5.29 4.48
CA ALA A 66 -5.11 6.65 3.97
C ALA A 66 -4.52 7.62 5.02
N ASP A 67 -4.88 7.47 6.30
CA ASP A 67 -4.35 8.31 7.36
C ASP A 67 -2.85 8.13 7.54
N VAL A 68 -2.35 6.90 7.35
CA VAL A 68 -0.91 6.60 7.42
C VAL A 68 -0.18 7.21 6.23
N VAL A 69 -0.77 7.15 5.02
CA VAL A 69 -0.19 7.80 3.83
C VAL A 69 -0.12 9.30 4.02
N LYS A 70 -1.16 9.92 4.56
CA LYS A 70 -1.16 11.36 4.85
C LYS A 70 -0.08 11.74 5.86
N GLN A 71 0.13 10.92 6.88
CA GLN A 71 1.19 11.12 7.86
C GLN A 71 2.56 11.03 7.20
N LEU A 72 2.78 10.06 6.32
CA LEU A 72 4.03 9.91 5.56
C LEU A 72 4.34 11.17 4.75
N LEU A 73 3.36 11.69 4.03
CA LEU A 73 3.54 12.88 3.19
C LEU A 73 3.82 14.13 4.02
N LYS A 74 3.30 14.19 5.24
CA LYS A 74 3.55 15.29 6.16
C LYS A 74 4.95 15.21 6.78
N GLU A 75 5.37 14.03 7.21
CA GLU A 75 6.65 13.81 7.90
C GLU A 75 7.84 13.76 6.96
N GLN A 76 7.66 13.26 5.75
CA GLN A 76 8.69 13.12 4.72
C GLN A 76 9.97 12.43 5.21
N PRO A 77 9.85 11.22 5.81
CA PRO A 77 11.04 10.51 6.28
C PRO A 77 11.90 10.00 5.13
N ALA A 78 13.17 9.69 5.42
CA ALA A 78 14.12 9.21 4.43
C ALA A 78 13.99 7.71 4.21
N ILE A 79 12.89 7.27 3.61
CA ILE A 79 12.58 5.87 3.29
C ILE A 79 12.14 5.77 1.84
N VAL A 80 12.11 4.54 1.29
CA VAL A 80 11.56 4.30 -0.05
C VAL A 80 10.04 4.31 -0.01
N GLY A 81 9.44 3.65 0.97
CA GLY A 81 7.99 3.60 1.06
C GLY A 81 7.46 2.83 2.26
N LEU A 82 6.17 2.58 2.21
CA LEU A 82 5.43 1.85 3.22
C LEU A 82 4.78 0.61 2.61
N ALA A 83 4.60 -0.43 3.42
CA ALA A 83 3.95 -1.66 2.99
C ALA A 83 3.06 -2.23 4.08
N VAL A 84 1.96 -2.87 3.65
CA VAL A 84 1.20 -3.81 4.46
C VAL A 84 1.33 -5.16 3.77
N PRO A 85 2.27 -6.00 4.23
CA PRO A 85 2.48 -7.31 3.59
C PRO A 85 1.25 -8.20 3.75
N GLY A 86 0.92 -8.95 2.70
CA GLY A 86 -0.27 -9.78 2.70
C GLY A 86 -1.55 -8.96 2.57
N MET A 87 -2.64 -9.48 3.09
CA MET A 87 -3.95 -8.84 3.04
C MET A 87 -4.69 -9.06 4.37
N PRO A 88 -4.32 -8.31 5.43
CA PRO A 88 -4.96 -8.47 6.73
C PRO A 88 -6.45 -8.17 6.68
N ILE A 89 -7.26 -9.00 7.33
CA ILE A 89 -8.70 -8.78 7.45
C ILE A 89 -8.93 -7.48 8.23
N GLY A 90 -9.76 -6.59 7.67
CA GLY A 90 -10.06 -5.29 8.26
C GLY A 90 -9.17 -4.16 7.80
N SER A 91 -8.09 -4.44 7.03
CA SER A 91 -7.34 -3.39 6.36
C SER A 91 -8.17 -2.76 5.23
N PRO A 92 -7.87 -1.50 4.82
CA PRO A 92 -8.64 -0.86 3.74
C PRO A 92 -8.64 -1.70 2.46
N GLY A 93 -9.81 -2.05 1.96
CA GLY A 93 -10.00 -2.96 0.84
C GLY A 93 -10.24 -4.41 1.25
N MET A 94 -9.98 -4.75 2.50
CA MET A 94 -10.20 -6.09 3.07
C MET A 94 -11.17 -6.04 4.25
N GLU A 95 -12.02 -5.04 4.33
CA GLU A 95 -13.09 -4.97 5.32
C GLU A 95 -14.10 -6.08 5.00
N GLY A 96 -14.36 -6.92 5.99
CA GLY A 96 -15.36 -7.96 5.89
C GLY A 96 -16.72 -7.48 6.38
N ASP A 97 -17.41 -8.30 7.14
CA ASP A 97 -18.71 -7.97 7.75
C ASP A 97 -18.60 -7.03 8.94
N GLY A 98 -17.40 -6.57 9.27
CA GLY A 98 -17.14 -5.66 10.37
C GLY A 98 -17.00 -6.33 11.72
N SER A 99 -17.19 -7.64 11.81
CA SER A 99 -17.16 -8.36 13.08
C SER A 99 -15.77 -8.81 13.50
N THR A 100 -14.83 -8.91 12.54
CA THR A 100 -13.46 -9.38 12.80
C THR A 100 -12.45 -8.49 12.10
N LYS A 101 -11.44 -8.10 12.86
CA LYS A 101 -10.32 -7.31 12.32
C LYS A 101 -9.02 -7.89 12.86
N GLN A 102 -8.07 -8.19 11.97
CA GLN A 102 -6.73 -8.58 12.35
C GLN A 102 -5.89 -7.35 12.69
N ALA A 103 -5.12 -7.42 13.75
CA ALA A 103 -4.07 -6.44 14.00
C ALA A 103 -2.99 -6.61 12.93
N TYR A 104 -2.46 -5.51 12.41
CA TYR A 104 -1.41 -5.53 11.41
C TYR A 104 -0.48 -4.34 11.58
N ASN A 105 0.72 -4.46 11.02
CA ASN A 105 1.70 -3.38 11.03
C ASN A 105 1.85 -2.81 9.64
N VAL A 106 1.94 -1.47 9.56
CA VAL A 106 2.43 -0.78 8.37
C VAL A 106 3.94 -0.67 8.56
N VAL A 107 4.70 -1.26 7.65
CA VAL A 107 6.17 -1.25 7.73
C VAL A 107 6.75 -0.26 6.74
N ALA A 108 7.82 0.42 7.16
CA ALA A 108 8.62 1.25 6.27
C ALA A 108 9.77 0.40 5.72
N PHE A 109 10.15 0.63 4.47
CA PHE A 109 11.30 -0.07 3.88
C PHE A 109 12.24 0.91 3.18
N ASP A 110 13.53 0.55 3.14
CA ASP A 110 14.59 1.34 2.52
C ASP A 110 15.17 0.63 1.29
N LYS A 111 16.12 1.28 0.61
CA LYS A 111 16.76 0.74 -0.60
C LYS A 111 17.56 -0.54 -0.34
N ALA A 112 18.00 -0.75 0.89
CA ALA A 112 18.72 -1.97 1.27
C ALA A 112 17.79 -3.14 1.58
N GLY A 113 16.45 -2.93 1.52
CA GLY A 113 15.45 -3.94 1.84
C GLY A 113 15.20 -4.12 3.31
N LYS A 114 15.72 -3.24 4.15
CA LYS A 114 15.47 -3.26 5.59
C LYS A 114 14.09 -2.69 5.89
N THR A 115 13.38 -3.32 6.81
CA THR A 115 12.04 -2.92 7.21
C THR A 115 11.97 -2.63 8.70
N HIS A 116 11.09 -1.69 9.08
CA HIS A 116 10.76 -1.45 10.47
C HIS A 116 9.29 -1.01 10.57
N VAL A 117 8.70 -1.19 11.74
CA VAL A 117 7.29 -0.81 11.93
C VAL A 117 7.17 0.71 11.92
N TYR A 118 6.30 1.22 11.06
CA TYR A 118 6.00 2.66 10.96
C TYR A 118 4.73 3.01 11.75
N ALA A 119 3.71 2.16 11.65
CA ALA A 119 2.44 2.33 12.36
C ALA A 119 1.81 0.96 12.64
N ALA A 120 1.08 0.86 13.76
CA ALA A 120 0.28 -0.32 14.10
C ALA A 120 -1.20 0.00 13.92
N ARG A 121 -1.99 -0.95 13.35
CA ARG A 121 -3.42 -0.77 13.09
C ARG A 121 -4.27 -1.99 13.47
#